data_c9793fab90da42dda1a368ea15738bf7
#
_entry.id   c9793fab90da42dda1a368ea15738bf7
#
_cell.length_a   1.000
_cell.length_b   1.000
_cell.length_c   1.000
_cell.angle_alpha   90.00
_cell.angle_beta   90.00
_cell.angle_gamma   90.00
#
_symmetry.space_group_name_H-M   'P 1'
#
loop_
_entity.id
_entity.type
_entity.pdbx_description
1 polymer ?
#
loop_
_entity_poly.entity_id
_entity_poly.type
_entity_poly.pdbx_seq_one_letter_code
_entity_poly.pdbx_strand_id
1 'polypeptide(L)'
;MKLPYSKESDIVIKEANRVARKLGQNFVGSEHLIVALASVADTTAYSILNENGLDIVKIIDALKYTLEPGGVVTGERDKYTMSARRILEDSQYEARRLNSQEVGTEHILLALIKETDCVAVKLM
;
A
#
# COMPACT_ATOMS: atom_id res chain seq x y z
N MET A 1 11.26 18.09 -4.06
CA MET A 1 11.00 18.22 -2.62
C MET A 1 9.96 17.20 -2.18
N LYS A 2 10.26 16.49 -1.10
CA LYS A 2 9.35 15.47 -0.57
C LYS A 2 8.23 16.10 0.23
N LEU A 3 7.00 15.69 -0.06
CA LEU A 3 5.84 16.10 0.71
C LEU A 3 5.71 15.22 1.96
N PRO A 4 5.19 15.76 3.07
CA PRO A 4 4.91 14.91 4.23
C PRO A 4 3.74 13.98 3.93
N TYR A 5 3.74 12.84 4.60
CA TYR A 5 2.57 11.96 4.57
C TYR A 5 1.50 12.51 5.51
N SER A 6 0.24 12.39 5.10
CA SER A 6 -0.86 12.76 5.96
C SER A 6 -0.85 11.86 7.21
N LYS A 7 -1.55 12.28 8.24
CA LYS A 7 -1.70 11.49 9.46
C LYS A 7 -2.29 10.12 9.15
N GLU A 8 -3.28 10.08 8.27
CA GLU A 8 -3.95 8.84 7.85
C GLU A 8 -2.98 7.95 7.07
N SER A 9 -2.16 8.52 6.21
CA SER A 9 -1.15 7.77 5.46
C SER A 9 -0.11 7.15 6.39
N ASP A 10 0.34 7.89 7.40
CA ASP A 10 1.26 7.34 8.40
C ASP A 10 0.65 6.14 9.13
N ILE A 11 -0.63 6.22 9.47
CA ILE A 11 -1.34 5.11 10.12
C ILE A 11 -1.38 3.89 9.19
N VAL A 12 -1.68 4.11 7.91
CA VAL A 12 -1.69 3.03 6.92
C VAL A 12 -0.32 2.38 6.78
N ILE A 13 0.74 3.18 6.70
CA ILE A 13 2.10 2.64 6.58
C ILE A 13 2.48 1.81 7.81
N LYS A 14 2.15 2.29 9.01
CA LYS A 14 2.38 1.55 10.25
C LYS A 14 1.59 0.25 10.28
N GLU A 15 0.37 0.27 9.79
CA GLU A 15 -0.45 -0.93 9.71
C GLU A 15 0.12 -1.94 8.73
N ALA A 16 0.64 -1.49 7.58
CA ALA A 16 1.30 -2.37 6.62
C ALA A 16 2.50 -3.07 7.25
N ASN A 17 3.30 -2.35 8.04
CA ASN A 17 4.42 -2.93 8.79
C ASN A 17 3.95 -3.96 9.80
N ARG A 18 2.86 -3.67 10.51
CA ARG A 18 2.28 -4.59 11.49
C ARG A 18 1.80 -5.87 10.84
N VAL A 19 1.12 -5.76 9.70
CA VAL A 19 0.62 -6.90 8.94
C VAL A 19 1.77 -7.79 8.47
N ALA A 20 2.83 -7.18 7.95
CA ALA A 20 4.00 -7.93 7.49
C ALA A 20 4.63 -8.73 8.63
N ARG A 21 4.82 -8.10 9.79
CA ARG A 21 5.38 -8.79 10.96
C ARG A 21 4.47 -9.91 11.45
N LYS A 22 3.17 -9.68 11.46
CA LYS A 22 2.20 -10.69 11.89
C LYS A 22 2.24 -11.93 10.99
N LEU A 23 2.54 -11.74 9.71
CA LEU A 23 2.69 -12.84 8.75
C LEU A 23 4.10 -13.44 8.75
N GLY A 24 4.96 -13.00 9.65
CA GLY A 24 6.33 -13.51 9.74
C GLY A 24 7.25 -13.04 8.65
N GLN A 25 6.92 -11.95 7.99
CA GLN A 25 7.73 -11.40 6.91
C GLN A 25 8.55 -10.22 7.41
N ASN A 26 9.78 -10.12 6.89
CA ASN A 26 10.73 -9.11 7.33
C ASN A 26 10.68 -7.82 6.50
N PHE A 27 9.79 -7.77 5.52
CA PHE A 27 9.68 -6.63 4.61
C PHE A 27 8.22 -6.37 4.26
N VAL A 28 7.93 -5.13 3.87
CA VAL A 28 6.59 -4.70 3.48
C VAL A 28 6.50 -4.73 1.96
N GLY A 29 5.56 -5.50 1.44
CA GLY A 29 5.28 -5.57 0.02
C GLY A 29 3.99 -4.83 -0.34
N SER A 30 3.68 -4.81 -1.62
CA SER A 30 2.45 -4.19 -2.11
C SER A 30 1.21 -4.86 -1.51
N GLU A 31 1.26 -6.16 -1.26
CA GLU A 31 0.16 -6.90 -0.63
C GLU A 31 -0.13 -6.40 0.78
N HIS A 32 0.90 -6.03 1.53
CA HIS A 32 0.71 -5.47 2.87
C HIS A 32 0.12 -4.06 2.80
N LEU A 33 0.53 -3.29 1.80
CA LEU A 33 -0.01 -1.94 1.60
C LEU A 33 -1.51 -1.99 1.26
N ILE A 34 -1.93 -2.89 0.36
CA ILE A 34 -3.35 -2.97 0.00
C ILE A 34 -4.19 -3.46 1.18
N VAL A 35 -3.69 -4.41 1.97
CA VAL A 35 -4.38 -4.86 3.17
C VAL A 35 -4.54 -3.71 4.15
N ALA A 36 -3.48 -2.92 4.36
CA ALA A 36 -3.54 -1.78 5.26
C ALA A 36 -4.53 -0.72 4.77
N LEU A 37 -4.51 -0.41 3.47
CA LEU A 37 -5.44 0.55 2.89
C LEU A 37 -6.90 0.11 3.05
N ALA A 38 -7.15 -1.18 2.98
CA ALA A 38 -8.49 -1.74 3.13
C ALA A 38 -8.90 -1.94 4.59
N SER A 39 -7.96 -1.86 5.53
CA SER A 39 -8.21 -2.13 6.95
C SER A 39 -8.43 -0.87 7.78
N VAL A 40 -7.76 0.22 7.42
CA VAL A 40 -7.81 1.44 8.22
C VAL A 40 -9.05 2.23 7.83
N ALA A 41 -10.09 2.14 8.67
CA ALA A 41 -11.33 2.88 8.47
C ALA A 41 -11.08 4.38 8.56
N ASP A 42 -12.02 5.17 8.07
CA ASP A 42 -11.97 6.63 8.09
C ASP A 42 -10.87 7.22 7.19
N THR A 43 -10.39 6.45 6.21
CA THR A 43 -9.48 6.98 5.19
C THR A 43 -10.18 7.05 3.84
N THR A 44 -9.70 7.92 2.98
CA THR A 44 -10.23 8.05 1.62
C THR A 44 -10.04 6.75 0.84
N ALA A 45 -8.88 6.11 0.99
CA ALA A 45 -8.61 4.84 0.30
C ALA A 45 -9.58 3.74 0.73
N TYR A 46 -9.86 3.66 2.03
CA TYR A 46 -10.81 2.69 2.56
C TYR A 46 -12.19 2.86 1.91
N SER A 47 -12.66 4.11 1.84
CA SER A 47 -13.95 4.41 1.22
C SER A 47 -14.00 4.02 -0.24
N ILE A 48 -12.94 4.35 -0.99
CA ILE A 48 -12.87 4.02 -2.42
C ILE A 48 -12.90 2.51 -2.62
N LEU A 49 -12.11 1.76 -1.86
CA LEU A 49 -12.06 0.31 -1.99
C LEU A 49 -13.40 -0.34 -1.66
N ASN A 50 -14.05 0.10 -0.58
CA ASN A 50 -15.35 -0.44 -0.20
C ASN A 50 -16.43 -0.12 -1.24
N GLU A 51 -16.45 1.09 -1.77
CA GLU A 51 -17.41 1.48 -2.79
C GLU A 51 -17.29 0.65 -4.07
N ASN A 52 -16.09 0.10 -4.29
CA ASN A 52 -15.82 -0.74 -5.47
C ASN A 52 -15.87 -2.24 -5.13
N GLY A 53 -16.38 -2.60 -3.97
CA GLY A 53 -16.53 -3.99 -3.58
C GLY A 53 -15.25 -4.69 -3.16
N LEU A 54 -14.19 -3.94 -2.90
CA LEU A 54 -12.89 -4.48 -2.52
C LEU A 54 -12.67 -4.31 -1.01
N ASP A 55 -13.48 -4.99 -0.23
CA ASP A 55 -13.32 -4.95 1.22
C ASP A 55 -12.17 -5.84 1.69
N ILE A 56 -11.81 -5.70 2.96
CA ILE A 56 -10.67 -6.41 3.54
C ILE A 56 -10.82 -7.93 3.46
N VAL A 57 -12.04 -8.44 3.59
CA VAL A 57 -12.27 -9.88 3.54
C VAL A 57 -11.95 -10.43 2.15
N LYS A 58 -12.43 -9.78 1.11
CA LYS A 58 -12.16 -10.18 -0.26
C LYS A 58 -10.68 -10.09 -0.61
N ILE A 59 -10.02 -9.04 -0.13
CA ILE A 59 -8.58 -8.86 -0.38
C ILE A 59 -7.78 -9.95 0.31
N ILE A 60 -8.08 -10.25 1.56
CA ILE A 60 -7.38 -11.32 2.29
C ILE A 60 -7.62 -12.68 1.64
N ASP A 61 -8.84 -12.98 1.23
CA ASP A 61 -9.14 -14.22 0.54
C ASP A 61 -8.33 -14.36 -0.75
N ALA A 62 -8.27 -13.29 -1.54
CA ALA A 62 -7.49 -13.31 -2.78
C ALA A 62 -6.00 -13.52 -2.49
N LEU A 63 -5.48 -12.89 -1.44
CA LEU A 63 -4.07 -13.02 -1.07
C LEU A 63 -3.68 -14.43 -0.65
N LYS A 64 -4.60 -15.20 -0.09
CA LYS A 64 -4.31 -16.58 0.28
C LYS A 64 -3.87 -17.44 -0.90
N TYR A 65 -4.33 -17.11 -2.09
CA TYR A 65 -4.01 -17.85 -3.31
C TYR A 65 -2.86 -17.26 -4.12
N THR A 66 -2.44 -16.05 -3.81
CA THR A 66 -1.47 -15.31 -4.60
C THR A 66 -0.22 -14.90 -3.84
N LEU A 67 -0.10 -15.26 -2.56
CA LEU A 67 1.06 -14.93 -1.75
C LEU A 67 2.29 -15.63 -2.28
N GLU A 68 3.17 -14.88 -2.90
CA GLU A 68 4.48 -15.39 -3.27
C GLU A 68 5.42 -15.10 -2.09
N PRO A 69 6.17 -16.10 -1.63
CA PRO A 69 7.15 -15.87 -0.59
C PRO A 69 8.26 -14.99 -1.12
N GLY A 70 8.46 -13.86 -0.48
CA GLY A 70 9.66 -13.08 -0.68
C GLY A 70 9.73 -12.27 -1.96
N GLY A 71 9.18 -11.07 -1.97
CA GLY A 71 9.52 -10.10 -2.98
C GLY A 71 10.99 -9.68 -2.89
N VAL A 72 11.49 -9.04 -3.92
CA VAL A 72 12.86 -8.55 -3.93
C VAL A 72 13.00 -7.39 -2.94
N VAL A 73 13.90 -7.54 -1.97
CA VAL A 73 14.19 -6.53 -0.97
C VAL A 73 15.33 -5.66 -1.47
N THR A 74 15.18 -4.34 -1.37
CA THR A 74 16.12 -3.40 -1.96
C THR A 74 17.36 -3.13 -1.11
N GLY A 75 17.41 -3.58 0.15
CA GLY A 75 18.58 -3.42 0.99
C GLY A 75 18.27 -3.69 2.45
N GLU A 76 19.33 -3.78 3.26
CA GLU A 76 19.21 -4.13 4.68
C GLU A 76 18.45 -3.08 5.49
N ARG A 77 18.54 -1.82 5.11
CA ARG A 77 17.85 -0.73 5.82
C ARG A 77 16.47 -0.47 5.27
N ASP A 78 16.19 -0.99 4.10
CA ASP A 78 14.94 -0.75 3.42
C ASP A 78 14.04 -1.95 3.65
N LYS A 79 13.01 -1.75 4.44
CA LYS A 79 12.08 -2.81 4.80
C LYS A 79 10.97 -2.98 3.78
N TYR A 80 11.10 -2.40 2.60
CA TYR A 80 10.10 -2.46 1.55
C TYR A 80 10.60 -3.26 0.36
N THR A 81 9.69 -3.99 -0.28
CA THR A 81 9.99 -4.58 -1.58
C THR A 81 10.15 -3.47 -2.61
N MET A 82 10.72 -3.80 -3.77
CA MET A 82 10.85 -2.83 -4.86
C MET A 82 9.51 -2.27 -5.29
N SER A 83 8.48 -3.11 -5.37
CA SER A 83 7.14 -2.65 -5.73
C SER A 83 6.57 -1.69 -4.70
N ALA A 84 6.67 -2.04 -3.41
CA ALA A 84 6.18 -1.17 -2.35
C ALA A 84 6.92 0.16 -2.32
N ARG A 85 8.23 0.12 -2.50
CA ARG A 85 9.04 1.34 -2.54
C ARG A 85 8.63 2.24 -3.71
N ARG A 86 8.44 1.68 -4.89
CA ARG A 86 7.98 2.44 -6.05
C ARG A 86 6.61 3.07 -5.81
N ILE A 87 5.71 2.31 -5.17
CA ILE A 87 4.38 2.82 -4.83
C ILE A 87 4.50 4.05 -3.93
N LEU A 88 5.33 3.99 -2.90
CA LEU A 88 5.50 5.11 -1.98
C LEU A 88 6.18 6.31 -2.67
N GLU A 89 7.16 6.07 -3.54
CA GLU A 89 7.79 7.13 -4.31
C GLU A 89 6.81 7.76 -5.29
N ASP A 90 6.04 6.95 -5.99
CA ASP A 90 5.06 7.44 -6.97
C ASP A 90 3.89 8.15 -6.30
N SER A 91 3.57 7.82 -5.05
CA SER A 91 2.55 8.55 -4.31
C SER A 91 2.95 10.01 -4.09
N GLN A 92 4.24 10.28 -3.93
CA GLN A 92 4.75 11.65 -3.88
C GLN A 92 4.46 12.40 -5.18
N TYR A 93 4.74 11.75 -6.31
CA TYR A 93 4.46 12.33 -7.61
C TYR A 93 2.96 12.60 -7.79
N GLU A 94 2.12 11.65 -7.43
CA GLU A 94 0.67 11.82 -7.57
C GLU A 94 0.14 12.97 -6.70
N ALA A 95 0.63 13.10 -5.48
CA ALA A 95 0.22 14.19 -4.61
C ALA A 95 0.61 15.54 -5.20
N ARG A 96 1.82 15.66 -5.73
CA ARG A 96 2.27 16.91 -6.37
C ARG A 96 1.47 17.20 -7.63
N ARG A 97 1.22 16.17 -8.44
CA ARG A 97 0.44 16.33 -9.68
C ARG A 97 -0.97 16.85 -9.40
N LEU A 98 -1.55 16.46 -8.28
CA LEU A 98 -2.89 16.88 -7.89
C LEU A 98 -2.89 18.10 -6.98
N ASN A 99 -1.74 18.77 -6.85
CA ASN A 99 -1.56 20.00 -6.05
C ASN A 99 -1.91 19.81 -4.57
N SER A 100 -1.68 18.63 -4.05
CA SER A 100 -1.85 18.36 -2.62
C SER A 100 -0.63 18.85 -1.84
N GLN A 101 -0.83 19.27 -0.61
CA GLN A 101 0.26 19.68 0.27
C GLN A 101 0.84 18.52 1.07
N GLU A 102 0.20 17.37 1.01
CA GLU A 102 0.66 16.17 1.70
C GLU A 102 0.24 14.93 0.90
N VAL A 103 0.87 13.80 1.19
CA VAL A 103 0.53 12.54 0.56
C VAL A 103 -0.59 11.88 1.36
N GLY A 104 -1.78 11.82 0.77
CA GLY A 104 -2.94 11.17 1.38
C GLY A 104 -3.01 9.70 1.00
N THR A 105 -3.92 8.97 1.66
CA THR A 105 -4.12 7.56 1.36
C THR A 105 -4.59 7.35 -0.09
N GLU A 106 -5.35 8.30 -0.64
CA GLU A 106 -5.77 8.26 -2.03
C GLU A 106 -4.60 8.31 -3.01
N HIS A 107 -3.53 9.02 -2.66
CA HIS A 107 -2.33 9.09 -3.50
C HIS A 107 -1.56 7.77 -3.46
N ILE A 108 -1.51 7.13 -2.31
CA ILE A 108 -0.88 5.81 -2.16
C ILE A 108 -1.67 4.78 -2.96
N LEU A 109 -2.99 4.80 -2.85
CA LEU A 109 -3.86 3.89 -3.60
C LEU A 109 -3.70 4.09 -5.11
N LEU A 110 -3.68 5.34 -5.56
CA LEU A 110 -3.52 5.66 -6.97
C LEU A 110 -2.19 5.15 -7.52
N ALA A 111 -1.11 5.36 -6.77
CA ALA A 111 0.21 4.86 -7.15
C ALA A 111 0.24 3.33 -7.19
N LEU A 112 -0.43 2.68 -6.25
CA LEU A 112 -0.52 1.24 -6.20
C LEU A 112 -1.24 0.68 -7.44
N ILE A 113 -2.35 1.30 -7.84
CA ILE A 113 -3.11 0.88 -9.02
C ILE A 113 -2.25 0.98 -10.30
N LYS A 114 -1.39 1.99 -10.36
CA LYS A 114 -0.51 2.20 -11.51
C LYS A 114 0.71 1.28 -11.55
N GLU A 115 1.03 0.61 -10.45
CA GLU A 115 2.17 -0.30 -10.40
C GLU A 115 1.74 -1.67 -10.92
N THR A 116 1.98 -1.92 -12.20
CA THR A 116 1.46 -3.09 -12.91
C THR A 116 2.13 -4.40 -12.52
N ASP A 117 3.32 -4.34 -11.94
CA ASP A 117 4.10 -5.55 -11.62
C ASP A 117 3.93 -6.02 -10.19
N CYS A 118 3.03 -5.41 -9.42
CA CYS A 118 2.85 -5.79 -8.02
C CYS A 118 1.71 -6.78 -7.84
N VAL A 119 1.80 -7.56 -6.76
CA VAL A 119 0.79 -8.56 -6.42
C VAL A 119 -0.58 -7.93 -6.23
N ALA A 120 -0.62 -6.75 -5.59
CA ALA A 120 -1.89 -6.08 -5.28
C ALA A 120 -2.71 -5.75 -6.54
N VAL A 121 -2.05 -5.32 -7.63
CA VAL A 121 -2.74 -4.98 -8.87
C VAL A 121 -3.36 -6.24 -9.50
N LYS A 122 -2.68 -7.37 -9.39
CA LYS A 122 -3.18 -8.64 -9.94
C LYS A 122 -4.45 -9.12 -9.24
N LEU A 123 -4.72 -8.63 -8.03
CA LEU A 123 -5.92 -8.95 -7.26
C LEU A 123 -7.11 -8.09 -7.65
N MET A 124 -6.86 -6.98 -8.26
CA MET A 124 -7.89 -6.05 -8.68
C MET A 124 -8.24 -6.27 -10.13
#